data_c6bb8a2e965277dbf4d3cfd642782523
#
_entry.id   c6bb8a2e965277dbf4d3cfd642782523
#
_cell.length_a   1.000
_cell.length_b   1.000
_cell.length_c   1.000
_cell.angle_alpha   90.00
_cell.angle_beta   90.00
_cell.angle_gamma   90.00
#
_symmetry.space_group_name_H-M   'P 1'
#
loop_
_entity.id
_entity.type
_entity.pdbx_description
1 polymer ?
#
loop_
_entity_poly.entity_id
_entity_poly.type
_entity_poly.pdbx_seq_one_letter_code
_entity_poly.pdbx_strand_id
1 'polypeptide(L)'
;MKKKISLLLLALLLCLCAAVPAFAAETDGFADQYYRVVDMADLLTDSEETALIQTLDEISLRQHMDVTVATTDDLAGYSVMEYADLLYEQCAFGYGNSRDGLLLLISTQDSDWYISTCGYGITAFTDAGIQYIGEQIRPELSDGNFAGAFATYASLCDRFISQAKSGEPYDNANLPRQPLSMIWIPIALVIGFVLAKIVVGVMKGQLKTVRYQAAADSYVKSGSMDITESRDMFLYHTVTRTEKPESDSSSGSSTHTSSSGTTHGGGGGKF
;
A
#
# COMPACT_ATOMS: atom_id res chain seq x y z
N MET A 1 76.98 -1.77 -13.64
CA MET A 1 75.84 -2.71 -13.64
C MET A 1 74.81 -2.35 -12.64
N LYS A 2 75.11 -1.98 -11.37
CA LYS A 2 74.09 -1.62 -10.32
C LYS A 2 73.15 -0.47 -10.69
N LYS A 3 73.63 0.60 -11.39
CA LYS A 3 72.76 1.74 -11.80
C LYS A 3 71.73 1.37 -12.89
N LYS A 4 72.08 0.41 -13.79
CA LYS A 4 71.12 -0.03 -14.82
C LYS A 4 70.01 -0.94 -14.26
N ILE A 5 70.33 -1.74 -13.22
CA ILE A 5 69.36 -2.58 -12.51
C ILE A 5 68.38 -1.71 -11.67
N SER A 6 68.93 -0.64 -11.03
CA SER A 6 68.10 0.30 -10.30
C SER A 6 67.12 1.08 -11.18
N LEU A 7 67.54 1.46 -12.41
CA LEU A 7 66.70 2.13 -13.37
C LEU A 7 65.59 1.21 -13.92
N LEU A 8 65.91 -0.07 -14.11
CA LEU A 8 65.00 -1.10 -14.60
C LEU A 8 63.95 -1.46 -13.55
N LEU A 9 64.35 -1.50 -12.24
CA LEU A 9 63.45 -1.70 -11.11
C LEU A 9 62.53 -0.50 -10.90
N LEU A 10 63.03 0.73 -11.08
CA LEU A 10 62.18 1.95 -11.03
C LEU A 10 61.18 2.00 -12.16
N ALA A 11 61.57 1.64 -13.38
CA ALA A 11 60.68 1.54 -14.51
C ALA A 11 59.60 0.45 -14.34
N LEU A 12 59.96 -0.71 -13.75
CA LEU A 12 59.01 -1.77 -13.41
C LEU A 12 58.01 -1.35 -12.34
N LEU A 13 58.51 -0.61 -11.33
CA LEU A 13 57.63 -0.06 -10.29
C LEU A 13 56.64 0.98 -10.84
N LEU A 14 57.11 1.84 -11.74
CA LEU A 14 56.25 2.81 -12.42
C LEU A 14 55.21 2.13 -13.36
N CYS A 15 55.54 1.04 -14.03
CA CYS A 15 54.61 0.26 -14.81
C CYS A 15 53.57 -0.49 -13.94
N LEU A 16 53.97 -0.94 -12.73
CA LEU A 16 53.02 -1.57 -11.79
C LEU A 16 51.98 -0.58 -11.25
N CYS A 17 52.38 0.70 -11.08
CA CYS A 17 51.45 1.75 -10.65
C CYS A 17 50.50 2.18 -11.77
N ALA A 18 50.82 1.93 -13.05
CA ALA A 18 49.92 2.23 -14.19
C ALA A 18 48.94 1.08 -14.54
N ALA A 19 49.06 -0.08 -13.87
CA ALA A 19 48.17 -1.23 -14.07
C ALA A 19 47.17 -1.38 -12.92
N VAL A 20 46.74 -0.28 -12.29
CA VAL A 20 45.45 -0.25 -11.61
C VAL A 20 44.44 -0.23 -12.72
N PRO A 21 43.64 -1.32 -12.97
CA PRO A 21 42.50 -1.15 -13.81
C PRO A 21 41.69 -0.02 -13.13
N ALA A 22 41.56 1.10 -13.81
CA ALA A 22 40.46 1.98 -13.56
C ALA A 22 39.21 1.13 -13.81
N PHE A 23 38.71 0.47 -12.78
CA PHE A 23 37.28 0.31 -12.67
C PHE A 23 36.79 1.74 -12.55
N ALA A 24 36.64 2.40 -13.69
CA ALA A 24 35.59 3.36 -13.88
C ALA A 24 34.33 2.50 -13.66
N ALA A 25 33.86 2.38 -12.43
CA ALA A 25 32.45 2.38 -12.20
C ALA A 25 32.00 3.56 -13.06
N GLU A 26 31.24 3.31 -14.11
CA GLU A 26 30.31 4.29 -14.62
C GLU A 26 29.42 4.58 -13.40
N THR A 27 29.85 5.49 -12.55
CA THR A 27 28.97 6.25 -11.71
C THR A 27 28.19 7.05 -12.72
N ASP A 28 27.01 6.51 -13.12
CA ASP A 28 25.94 7.36 -13.61
C ASP A 28 26.00 8.57 -12.69
N GLY A 29 26.31 9.76 -13.25
CA GLY A 29 26.77 10.95 -12.53
C GLY A 29 25.75 11.58 -11.57
N PHE A 30 25.02 10.79 -10.81
CA PHE A 30 24.02 11.14 -9.82
C PHE A 30 24.34 10.57 -8.42
N ALA A 31 25.45 9.83 -8.23
CA ALA A 31 25.72 9.13 -6.98
C ALA A 31 26.33 10.01 -5.87
N ASP A 32 26.68 11.25 -6.11
CA ASP A 32 27.61 11.95 -5.21
C ASP A 32 26.96 12.89 -4.18
N GLN A 33 25.63 13.10 -4.12
CA GLN A 33 25.08 13.96 -3.06
C GLN A 33 23.55 13.85 -2.83
N TYR A 34 22.91 12.74 -3.12
CA TYR A 34 21.48 12.62 -2.86
C TYR A 34 21.23 11.81 -1.59
N TYR A 35 20.92 12.52 -0.49
CA TYR A 35 20.35 11.89 0.68
C TYR A 35 18.91 11.52 0.35
N ARG A 36 18.59 10.22 0.17
CA ARG A 36 17.22 9.75 0.00
C ARG A 36 16.39 9.86 1.28
N VAL A 37 17.04 10.19 2.37
CA VAL A 37 16.42 10.49 3.65
C VAL A 37 16.84 11.90 4.05
N VAL A 38 15.86 12.75 4.36
CA VAL A 38 16.05 14.12 4.85
C VAL A 38 15.27 14.24 6.15
N ASP A 39 15.89 13.84 7.26
CA ASP A 39 15.24 13.81 8.58
C ASP A 39 15.44 15.13 9.33
N MET A 40 14.68 16.19 8.95
CA MET A 40 14.76 17.50 9.59
C MET A 40 14.07 17.53 10.96
N ALA A 41 13.14 16.61 11.22
CA ALA A 41 12.42 16.53 12.48
C ALA A 41 13.10 15.59 13.51
N ASP A 42 14.27 15.01 13.15
CA ASP A 42 15.07 14.12 14.01
C ASP A 42 14.24 12.96 14.61
N LEU A 43 13.46 12.29 13.72
CA LEU A 43 12.56 11.21 14.09
C LEU A 43 13.24 9.84 14.13
N LEU A 44 14.39 9.71 13.49
CA LEU A 44 15.17 8.49 13.39
C LEU A 44 16.44 8.60 14.20
N THR A 45 16.89 7.49 14.76
CA THR A 45 18.24 7.38 15.27
C THR A 45 19.24 7.26 14.10
N ASP A 46 20.51 7.65 14.30
CA ASP A 46 21.57 7.55 13.27
C ASP A 46 21.66 6.15 12.64
N SER A 47 21.40 5.11 13.42
CA SER A 47 21.42 3.72 12.94
C SER A 47 20.21 3.38 12.07
N GLU A 48 19.02 3.89 12.42
CA GLU A 48 17.79 3.70 11.65
C GLU A 48 17.85 4.50 10.35
N GLU A 49 18.32 5.73 10.39
CA GLU A 49 18.54 6.56 9.21
C GLU A 49 19.51 5.88 8.23
N THR A 50 20.66 5.42 8.71
CA THR A 50 21.64 4.69 7.89
C THR A 50 21.04 3.44 7.25
N ALA A 51 20.26 2.66 7.99
CA ALA A 51 19.61 1.45 7.48
C ALA A 51 18.54 1.78 6.44
N LEU A 52 17.77 2.86 6.65
CA LEU A 52 16.76 3.33 5.71
C LEU A 52 17.41 3.82 4.42
N ILE A 53 18.47 4.63 4.50
CA ILE A 53 19.24 5.10 3.34
C ILE A 53 19.71 3.91 2.50
N GLN A 54 20.32 2.90 3.11
CA GLN A 54 20.76 1.70 2.38
C GLN A 54 19.62 0.97 1.67
N THR A 55 18.47 0.85 2.34
CA THR A 55 17.29 0.20 1.78
C THR A 55 16.72 0.99 0.58
N LEU A 56 16.59 2.31 0.73
CA LEU A 56 16.08 3.17 -0.33
C LEU A 56 17.05 3.26 -1.52
N ASP A 57 18.37 3.28 -1.26
CA ASP A 57 19.40 3.22 -2.28
C ASP A 57 19.30 1.94 -3.11
N GLU A 58 19.21 0.78 -2.46
CA GLU A 58 19.06 -0.50 -3.14
C GLU A 58 17.81 -0.53 -4.03
N ILE A 59 16.67 -0.09 -3.49
CA ILE A 59 15.39 -0.05 -4.24
C ILE A 59 15.51 0.90 -5.42
N SER A 60 15.99 2.13 -5.20
CA SER A 60 16.06 3.17 -6.21
C SER A 60 16.98 2.80 -7.38
N LEU A 61 18.15 2.24 -7.08
CA LEU A 61 19.10 1.79 -8.09
C LEU A 61 18.53 0.60 -8.89
N ARG A 62 17.95 -0.38 -8.20
CA ARG A 62 17.37 -1.56 -8.85
C ARG A 62 16.14 -1.22 -9.69
N GLN A 63 15.34 -0.31 -9.19
CA GLN A 63 14.09 0.10 -9.84
C GLN A 63 14.25 1.26 -10.82
N HIS A 64 15.45 1.86 -10.96
CA HIS A 64 15.65 3.08 -11.76
C HIS A 64 14.53 4.11 -11.50
N MET A 65 14.18 4.29 -10.24
CA MET A 65 13.18 5.22 -9.77
C MET A 65 13.55 5.65 -8.36
N ASP A 66 13.57 6.94 -8.11
CA ASP A 66 13.98 7.49 -6.83
C ASP A 66 12.87 7.34 -5.78
N VAL A 67 13.18 6.66 -4.68
CA VAL A 67 12.26 6.48 -3.53
C VAL A 67 12.87 7.22 -2.37
N THR A 68 12.19 8.28 -1.90
CA THR A 68 12.75 9.19 -0.91
C THR A 68 11.79 9.43 0.26
N VAL A 69 12.35 9.81 1.40
CA VAL A 69 11.63 10.15 2.62
C VAL A 69 12.15 11.48 3.16
N ALA A 70 11.24 12.34 3.57
CA ALA A 70 11.59 13.55 4.30
C ALA A 70 10.69 13.72 5.52
N THR A 71 11.24 14.31 6.58
CA THR A 71 10.50 14.69 7.78
C THR A 71 10.70 16.16 8.07
N THR A 72 9.71 16.83 8.63
CA THR A 72 9.80 18.23 9.07
C THR A 72 8.89 18.48 10.27
N ASP A 73 9.26 19.41 11.11
CA ASP A 73 8.46 19.95 12.21
C ASP A 73 7.82 21.30 11.87
N ASP A 74 8.17 21.88 10.71
CA ASP A 74 7.61 23.17 10.26
C ASP A 74 7.43 23.17 8.72
N LEU A 75 6.22 23.42 8.28
CA LEU A 75 5.88 23.57 6.87
C LEU A 75 6.12 24.99 6.33
N ALA A 76 6.67 25.90 7.14
CA ALA A 76 6.97 27.29 6.77
C ALA A 76 5.78 28.04 6.14
N GLY A 77 4.55 27.66 6.53
CA GLY A 77 3.30 28.27 6.04
C GLY A 77 2.78 27.71 4.70
N TYR A 78 3.45 26.72 4.13
CA TYR A 78 2.95 25.98 2.97
C TYR A 78 1.97 24.88 3.40
N SER A 79 1.12 24.42 2.48
CA SER A 79 0.43 23.15 2.66
C SER A 79 1.43 21.99 2.58
N VAL A 80 1.08 20.83 3.16
CA VAL A 80 1.95 19.63 3.10
C VAL A 80 2.27 19.22 1.66
N MET A 81 1.30 19.39 0.75
CA MET A 81 1.47 19.14 -0.69
C MET A 81 2.50 20.09 -1.31
N GLU A 82 2.31 21.40 -1.14
CA GLU A 82 3.21 22.40 -1.71
C GLU A 82 4.63 22.28 -1.16
N TYR A 83 4.76 21.96 0.11
CA TYR A 83 6.06 21.73 0.75
C TYR A 83 6.76 20.48 0.24
N ALA A 84 6.00 19.38 0.03
CA ALA A 84 6.55 18.16 -0.55
C ALA A 84 7.05 18.36 -1.97
N ASP A 85 6.29 19.06 -2.81
CA ASP A 85 6.69 19.38 -4.18
C ASP A 85 7.90 20.30 -4.21
N LEU A 86 7.90 21.33 -3.37
CA LEU A 86 9.04 22.25 -3.24
C LEU A 86 10.31 21.51 -2.82
N LEU A 87 10.20 20.62 -1.84
CA LEU A 87 11.33 19.83 -1.34
C LEU A 87 11.84 18.85 -2.41
N TYR A 88 10.91 18.20 -3.13
CA TYR A 88 11.26 17.33 -4.25
C TYR A 88 12.10 18.04 -5.31
N GLU A 89 11.73 19.28 -5.61
CA GLU A 89 12.44 20.10 -6.59
C GLU A 89 13.78 20.65 -6.08
N GLN A 90 13.81 21.17 -4.85
CA GLN A 90 15.01 21.75 -4.25
C GLN A 90 16.11 20.72 -3.99
N CYS A 91 15.74 19.54 -3.51
CA CYS A 91 16.67 18.43 -3.32
C CYS A 91 17.00 17.73 -4.64
N ALA A 92 16.41 18.18 -5.74
CA ALA A 92 16.56 17.59 -7.08
C ALA A 92 16.27 16.08 -7.11
N PHE A 93 15.34 15.57 -6.29
CA PHE A 93 14.95 14.19 -6.28
C PHE A 93 14.44 13.71 -7.64
N GLY A 94 14.50 12.40 -7.88
CA GLY A 94 14.04 11.75 -9.08
C GLY A 94 15.15 11.22 -9.96
N TYR A 95 14.95 10.00 -10.47
CA TYR A 95 15.92 9.28 -11.29
C TYR A 95 15.90 9.77 -12.74
N GLY A 96 17.08 10.02 -13.29
CA GLY A 96 17.26 10.39 -14.69
C GLY A 96 16.65 11.75 -15.09
N ASN A 97 16.56 11.99 -16.41
CA ASN A 97 16.09 13.25 -16.95
C ASN A 97 14.59 13.49 -16.74
N SER A 98 13.81 12.43 -16.63
CA SER A 98 12.35 12.48 -16.37
C SER A 98 12.04 12.73 -14.90
N ARG A 99 13.06 12.68 -14.03
CA ARG A 99 12.93 12.80 -12.58
C ARG A 99 11.92 11.78 -12.02
N ASP A 100 12.07 10.52 -12.45
CA ASP A 100 11.18 9.45 -12.07
C ASP A 100 11.34 9.11 -10.58
N GLY A 101 10.30 9.30 -9.80
CA GLY A 101 10.39 9.03 -8.37
C GLY A 101 9.18 9.44 -7.56
N LEU A 102 9.33 9.30 -6.24
CA LEU A 102 8.35 9.73 -5.25
C LEU A 102 9.04 10.13 -3.95
N LEU A 103 8.38 11.03 -3.23
CA LEU A 103 8.78 11.53 -1.92
C LEU A 103 7.65 11.29 -0.92
N LEU A 104 7.93 10.60 0.18
CA LEU A 104 7.07 10.62 1.36
C LEU A 104 7.53 11.75 2.28
N LEU A 105 6.67 12.73 2.50
CA LEU A 105 6.87 13.78 3.49
C LEU A 105 6.02 13.50 4.74
N ILE A 106 6.65 13.62 5.91
CA ILE A 106 5.98 13.59 7.21
C ILE A 106 6.15 14.95 7.88
N SER A 107 5.02 15.57 8.26
CA SER A 107 5.00 16.77 9.11
C SER A 107 4.52 16.40 10.49
N THR A 108 5.36 16.61 11.51
CA THR A 108 4.99 16.31 12.91
C THR A 108 4.13 17.41 13.52
N GLN A 109 4.26 18.66 13.09
CA GLN A 109 3.50 19.78 13.60
C GLN A 109 1.99 19.59 13.44
N ASP A 110 1.57 19.16 12.24
CA ASP A 110 0.17 19.00 11.90
C ASP A 110 -0.28 17.52 11.89
N SER A 111 0.64 16.59 12.15
CA SER A 111 0.46 15.13 12.00
C SER A 111 -0.04 14.78 10.60
N ASP A 112 0.58 15.39 9.60
CA ASP A 112 0.24 15.20 8.18
C ASP A 112 1.32 14.38 7.47
N TRP A 113 0.88 13.56 6.53
CA TRP A 113 1.76 12.90 5.58
C TRP A 113 1.30 13.21 4.16
N TYR A 114 2.26 13.25 3.24
CA TYR A 114 2.00 13.41 1.82
C TYR A 114 3.00 12.62 0.99
N ILE A 115 2.52 11.97 -0.08
CA ILE A 115 3.37 11.35 -1.09
C ILE A 115 3.25 12.19 -2.36
N SER A 116 4.36 12.83 -2.75
CA SER A 116 4.51 13.50 -4.04
C SER A 116 5.16 12.55 -5.03
N THR A 117 4.65 12.48 -6.26
CA THR A 117 5.17 11.64 -7.34
C THR A 117 5.53 12.46 -8.56
N CYS A 118 6.60 12.07 -9.28
CA CYS A 118 7.06 12.76 -10.47
C CYS A 118 7.48 11.75 -11.55
N GLY A 119 7.41 12.18 -12.82
CA GLY A 119 7.79 11.34 -13.94
C GLY A 119 6.99 10.04 -14.01
N TYR A 120 7.69 8.90 -14.19
CA TYR A 120 7.03 7.58 -14.18
C TYR A 120 6.38 7.24 -12.84
N GLY A 121 6.78 7.90 -11.73
CA GLY A 121 6.12 7.76 -10.43
C GLY A 121 4.62 8.04 -10.50
N ILE A 122 4.17 9.01 -11.29
CA ILE A 122 2.75 9.33 -11.48
C ILE A 122 1.98 8.13 -12.06
N THR A 123 2.59 7.37 -12.94
CA THR A 123 1.97 6.18 -13.54
C THR A 123 2.03 4.98 -12.61
N ALA A 124 3.13 4.82 -11.88
CA ALA A 124 3.37 3.68 -11.02
C ALA A 124 2.53 3.72 -9.73
N PHE A 125 2.21 4.93 -9.26
CA PHE A 125 1.48 5.18 -8.02
C PHE A 125 0.19 5.93 -8.31
N THR A 126 -0.89 5.18 -8.54
CA THR A 126 -2.23 5.75 -8.70
C THR A 126 -2.74 6.34 -7.38
N ASP A 127 -3.77 7.16 -7.44
CA ASP A 127 -4.39 7.72 -6.22
C ASP A 127 -4.82 6.63 -5.23
N ALA A 128 -5.40 5.53 -5.75
CA ALA A 128 -5.76 4.37 -4.95
C ALA A 128 -4.54 3.68 -4.33
N GLY A 129 -3.45 3.60 -5.08
CA GLY A 129 -2.19 3.05 -4.62
C GLY A 129 -1.55 3.87 -3.50
N ILE A 130 -1.54 5.20 -3.65
CA ILE A 130 -1.03 6.14 -2.64
C ILE A 130 -1.87 6.05 -1.36
N GLN A 131 -3.21 6.04 -1.50
CA GLN A 131 -4.10 5.88 -0.36
C GLN A 131 -3.85 4.56 0.37
N TYR A 132 -3.68 3.46 -0.37
CA TYR A 132 -3.36 2.16 0.21
C TYR A 132 -2.05 2.20 1.01
N ILE A 133 -0.98 2.80 0.46
CA ILE A 133 0.30 2.95 1.17
C ILE A 133 0.10 3.75 2.46
N GLY A 134 -0.62 4.87 2.39
CA GLY A 134 -0.94 5.69 3.57
C GLY A 134 -1.68 4.92 4.65
N GLU A 135 -2.66 4.09 4.29
CA GLU A 135 -3.40 3.25 5.22
C GLU A 135 -2.51 2.20 5.91
N GLN A 136 -1.46 1.71 5.22
CA GLN A 136 -0.51 0.75 5.79
C GLN A 136 0.45 1.41 6.78
N ILE A 137 0.97 2.61 6.47
CA ILE A 137 1.96 3.27 7.32
C ILE A 137 1.33 4.03 8.49
N ARG A 138 0.08 4.49 8.34
CA ARG A 138 -0.59 5.33 9.35
C ARG A 138 -0.62 4.75 10.76
N PRO A 139 -0.89 3.45 11.01
CA PRO A 139 -0.86 2.91 12.37
C PRO A 139 0.50 3.08 13.04
N GLU A 140 1.58 2.79 12.32
CA GLU A 140 2.95 2.91 12.82
C GLU A 140 3.34 4.37 13.05
N LEU A 141 2.92 5.28 12.16
CA LEU A 141 3.10 6.73 12.36
C LEU A 141 2.36 7.23 13.62
N SER A 142 1.11 6.78 13.81
CA SER A 142 0.29 7.16 14.98
C SER A 142 0.87 6.62 16.29
N ASP A 143 1.54 5.47 16.25
CA ASP A 143 2.21 4.86 17.38
C ASP A 143 3.62 5.45 17.64
N GLY A 144 4.10 6.37 16.78
CA GLY A 144 5.43 6.95 16.85
C GLY A 144 6.55 6.01 16.38
N ASN A 145 6.21 4.89 15.73
CA ASN A 145 7.17 3.96 15.15
C ASN A 145 7.57 4.40 13.73
N PHE A 146 8.28 5.51 13.62
CA PHE A 146 8.65 6.08 12.32
C PHE A 146 9.56 5.15 11.50
N ALA A 147 10.52 4.50 12.12
CA ALA A 147 11.39 3.54 11.45
C ALA A 147 10.59 2.38 10.82
N GLY A 148 9.61 1.84 11.53
CA GLY A 148 8.70 0.80 11.02
C GLY A 148 7.85 1.32 9.86
N ALA A 149 7.27 2.52 9.99
CA ALA A 149 6.48 3.15 8.95
C ALA A 149 7.28 3.33 7.65
N PHE A 150 8.53 3.81 7.75
CA PHE A 150 9.39 4.01 6.58
C PHE A 150 9.86 2.69 5.96
N ALA A 151 10.12 1.65 6.76
CA ALA A 151 10.42 0.31 6.26
C ALA A 151 9.21 -0.30 5.50
N THR A 152 8.00 -0.12 6.03
CA THR A 152 6.75 -0.52 5.38
C THR A 152 6.56 0.25 4.07
N TYR A 153 6.76 1.57 4.07
CA TYR A 153 6.72 2.41 2.88
C TYR A 153 7.70 1.91 1.81
N ALA A 154 8.98 1.73 2.15
CA ALA A 154 10.01 1.26 1.21
C ALA A 154 9.64 -0.09 0.56
N SER A 155 9.17 -1.05 1.37
CA SER A 155 8.74 -2.37 0.89
C SER A 155 7.54 -2.29 -0.06
N LEU A 156 6.57 -1.42 0.25
CA LEU A 156 5.40 -1.22 -0.61
C LEU A 156 5.80 -0.52 -1.91
N CYS A 157 6.65 0.50 -1.86
CA CYS A 157 7.16 1.18 -3.05
C CYS A 157 7.82 0.19 -4.02
N ASP A 158 8.68 -0.69 -3.51
CA ASP A 158 9.32 -1.72 -4.34
C ASP A 158 8.32 -2.63 -5.05
N ARG A 159 7.29 -3.08 -4.34
CA ARG A 159 6.22 -3.90 -4.91
C ARG A 159 5.40 -3.14 -5.95
N PHE A 160 5.04 -1.89 -5.67
CA PHE A 160 4.24 -1.06 -6.56
C PHE A 160 4.99 -0.74 -7.86
N ILE A 161 6.26 -0.38 -7.77
CA ILE A 161 7.10 -0.14 -8.93
C ILE A 161 7.25 -1.42 -9.77
N SER A 162 7.50 -2.56 -9.13
CA SER A 162 7.62 -3.85 -9.82
C SER A 162 6.33 -4.24 -10.54
N GLN A 163 5.17 -4.00 -9.90
CA GLN A 163 3.86 -4.26 -10.49
C GLN A 163 3.59 -3.32 -11.67
N ALA A 164 3.87 -2.03 -11.52
CA ALA A 164 3.69 -1.06 -12.59
C ALA A 164 4.54 -1.39 -13.82
N LYS A 165 5.78 -1.85 -13.62
CA LYS A 165 6.67 -2.31 -14.70
C LYS A 165 6.18 -3.57 -15.41
N SER A 166 5.33 -4.37 -14.78
CA SER A 166 4.66 -5.49 -15.44
C SER A 166 3.53 -5.05 -16.39
N GLY A 167 3.22 -3.75 -16.44
CA GLY A 167 2.20 -3.15 -17.31
C GLY A 167 0.83 -2.95 -16.64
N GLU A 168 0.67 -3.35 -15.39
CA GLU A 168 -0.59 -3.21 -14.63
C GLU A 168 -0.33 -2.56 -13.27
N PRO A 169 -0.24 -1.22 -13.17
CA PRO A 169 -0.10 -0.53 -11.90
C PRO A 169 -1.22 -0.91 -10.93
N TYR A 170 -0.93 -0.91 -9.63
CA TYR A 170 -1.98 -1.09 -8.64
C TYR A 170 -2.97 0.06 -8.67
N ASP A 171 -4.25 -0.27 -8.77
CA ASP A 171 -5.38 0.65 -8.77
C ASP A 171 -6.57 0.00 -8.05
N ASN A 172 -7.69 0.68 -7.92
CA ASN A 172 -8.91 0.24 -7.21
C ASN A 172 -9.31 -1.23 -7.44
N ALA A 173 -9.07 -1.76 -8.65
CA ALA A 173 -9.48 -3.11 -9.03
C ALA A 173 -8.51 -4.21 -8.57
N ASN A 174 -7.23 -3.89 -8.40
CA ASN A 174 -6.15 -4.88 -8.21
C ASN A 174 -5.23 -4.60 -7.00
N LEU A 175 -5.62 -3.70 -6.08
CA LEU A 175 -4.85 -3.45 -4.85
C LEU A 175 -4.52 -4.74 -4.10
N PRO A 176 -3.36 -4.83 -3.44
CA PRO A 176 -2.99 -5.98 -2.65
C PRO A 176 -4.04 -6.25 -1.58
N ARG A 177 -4.61 -7.45 -1.57
CA ARG A 177 -5.58 -7.82 -0.53
C ARG A 177 -4.87 -7.99 0.79
N GLN A 178 -5.33 -7.27 1.79
CA GLN A 178 -4.85 -7.49 3.16
C GLN A 178 -5.35 -8.84 3.66
N PRO A 179 -4.50 -9.62 4.34
CA PRO A 179 -4.98 -10.80 5.06
C PRO A 179 -5.99 -10.33 6.11
N LEU A 180 -7.12 -11.03 6.18
CA LEU A 180 -8.14 -10.73 7.19
C LEU A 180 -7.49 -10.81 8.58
N SER A 181 -7.69 -9.77 9.38
CA SER A 181 -7.23 -9.75 10.77
C SER A 181 -7.72 -11.01 11.49
N MET A 182 -6.86 -11.62 12.31
CA MET A 182 -7.20 -12.82 13.10
C MET A 182 -8.43 -12.64 13.99
N ILE A 183 -8.83 -11.39 14.27
CA ILE A 183 -10.04 -11.06 15.03
C ILE A 183 -11.32 -11.52 14.32
N TRP A 184 -11.30 -11.69 13.00
CA TRP A 184 -12.45 -12.18 12.25
C TRP A 184 -12.75 -13.66 12.50
N ILE A 185 -11.76 -14.46 12.93
CA ILE A 185 -11.94 -15.88 13.24
C ILE A 185 -12.91 -16.08 14.43
N PRO A 186 -12.68 -15.47 15.62
CA PRO A 186 -13.63 -15.58 16.72
C PRO A 186 -14.99 -14.97 16.40
N ILE A 187 -15.06 -13.87 15.66
CA ILE A 187 -16.32 -13.25 15.23
C ILE A 187 -17.11 -14.24 14.33
N ALA A 188 -16.47 -14.85 13.35
CA ALA A 188 -17.11 -15.84 12.48
C ALA A 188 -17.62 -17.06 13.25
N LEU A 189 -16.84 -17.54 14.23
CA LEU A 189 -17.26 -18.64 15.11
C LEU A 189 -18.50 -18.29 15.93
N VAL A 190 -18.56 -17.08 16.51
CA VAL A 190 -19.72 -16.62 17.27
C VAL A 190 -20.94 -16.51 16.38
N ILE A 191 -20.82 -15.90 15.22
CA ILE A 191 -21.92 -15.77 14.24
C ILE A 191 -22.39 -17.17 13.80
N GLY A 192 -21.46 -18.08 13.46
CA GLY A 192 -21.78 -19.45 13.06
C GLY A 192 -22.53 -20.23 14.17
N PHE A 193 -22.09 -20.06 15.43
CA PHE A 193 -22.75 -20.68 16.58
C PHE A 193 -24.18 -20.15 16.80
N VAL A 194 -24.39 -18.84 16.69
CA VAL A 194 -25.72 -18.22 16.82
C VAL A 194 -26.65 -18.73 15.72
N LEU A 195 -26.20 -18.74 14.47
CA LEU A 195 -26.99 -19.26 13.34
C LEU A 195 -27.32 -20.74 13.53
N ALA A 196 -26.37 -21.55 13.95
CA ALA A 196 -26.62 -22.98 14.24
C ALA A 196 -27.66 -23.16 15.33
N LYS A 197 -27.64 -22.37 16.42
CA LYS A 197 -28.63 -22.39 17.50
C LYS A 197 -30.03 -22.02 16.98
N ILE A 198 -30.12 -21.02 16.10
CA ILE A 198 -31.42 -20.61 15.50
C ILE A 198 -31.98 -21.77 14.66
N VAL A 199 -31.19 -22.35 13.75
CA VAL A 199 -31.62 -23.43 12.89
C VAL A 199 -32.06 -24.65 13.71
N VAL A 200 -31.25 -25.07 14.68
CA VAL A 200 -31.58 -26.19 15.58
C VAL A 200 -32.82 -25.87 16.43
N GLY A 201 -32.97 -24.60 16.85
CA GLY A 201 -34.15 -24.15 17.59
C GLY A 201 -35.45 -24.28 16.79
N VAL A 202 -35.40 -23.87 15.51
CA VAL A 202 -36.54 -24.01 14.58
C VAL A 202 -36.88 -25.51 14.36
N MET A 203 -35.87 -26.35 14.10
CA MET A 203 -36.06 -27.81 13.93
C MET A 203 -36.64 -28.44 15.20
N LYS A 204 -36.13 -28.09 16.38
CA LYS A 204 -36.72 -28.54 17.66
C LYS A 204 -38.15 -28.05 17.89
N GLY A 205 -38.47 -26.85 17.43
CA GLY A 205 -39.82 -26.29 17.47
C GLY A 205 -40.80 -27.11 16.65
N GLN A 206 -40.40 -27.56 15.45
CA GLN A 206 -41.19 -28.42 14.58
C GLN A 206 -41.44 -29.80 15.19
N LEU A 207 -40.45 -30.37 15.86
CA LEU A 207 -40.58 -31.67 16.56
C LEU A 207 -41.48 -31.58 17.81
N LYS A 208 -41.61 -30.41 18.45
CA LYS A 208 -42.52 -30.22 19.61
C LYS A 208 -44.00 -30.20 19.22
N THR A 209 -44.33 -29.95 17.95
CA THR A 209 -45.71 -29.94 17.46
C THR A 209 -46.24 -31.31 17.23
N VAL A 210 -45.39 -32.36 17.19
CA VAL A 210 -45.79 -33.77 17.13
C VAL A 210 -46.06 -34.23 18.58
N ARG A 211 -47.27 -33.94 19.10
CA ARG A 211 -47.78 -34.64 20.28
C ARG A 211 -48.33 -35.97 19.80
N TYR A 212 -47.72 -37.03 20.27
CA TYR A 212 -48.31 -38.37 20.12
C TYR A 212 -49.62 -38.41 20.89
N GLN A 213 -50.73 -38.28 20.16
CA GLN A 213 -52.06 -38.40 20.71
C GLN A 213 -52.59 -39.77 20.38
N ALA A 214 -52.50 -40.69 21.37
CA ALA A 214 -52.84 -42.09 21.21
C ALA A 214 -54.36 -42.37 20.97
N ALA A 215 -55.16 -41.31 20.84
CA ALA A 215 -56.62 -41.45 20.76
C ALA A 215 -57.26 -40.40 19.79
N ALA A 216 -56.64 -40.16 18.64
CA ALA A 216 -57.20 -39.28 17.63
C ALA A 216 -58.48 -39.85 16.99
N ASP A 217 -58.63 -41.14 16.99
CA ASP A 217 -59.83 -41.83 16.47
C ASP A 217 -61.14 -41.54 17.22
N SER A 218 -61.03 -41.07 18.49
CA SER A 218 -62.23 -40.74 19.27
C SER A 218 -62.86 -39.38 18.94
N TYR A 219 -62.20 -38.56 18.11
CA TYR A 219 -62.71 -37.21 17.74
C TYR A 219 -63.32 -37.14 16.35
N VAL A 220 -63.18 -38.18 15.54
CA VAL A 220 -63.80 -38.24 14.20
C VAL A 220 -65.08 -39.02 14.28
N LYS A 221 -66.22 -38.33 14.21
CA LYS A 221 -67.52 -39.01 14.04
C LYS A 221 -67.52 -39.67 12.68
N SER A 222 -67.67 -40.99 12.69
CA SER A 222 -67.72 -41.76 11.42
C SER A 222 -68.72 -41.21 10.47
N GLY A 223 -68.26 -40.77 9.27
CA GLY A 223 -69.09 -40.19 8.19
C GLY A 223 -69.27 -38.66 8.25
N SER A 224 -68.53 -37.92 9.11
CA SER A 224 -68.71 -36.45 9.21
C SER A 224 -67.74 -35.63 8.35
N MET A 225 -66.83 -36.26 7.62
CA MET A 225 -65.88 -35.57 6.76
C MET A 225 -66.23 -35.80 5.28
N ASP A 226 -66.86 -34.84 4.68
CA ASP A 226 -67.16 -34.81 3.23
C ASP A 226 -66.33 -33.69 2.62
N ILE A 227 -65.28 -33.99 1.91
CA ILE A 227 -64.45 -33.03 1.21
C ILE A 227 -65.06 -32.83 -0.15
N THR A 228 -65.79 -31.76 -0.31
CA THR A 228 -66.49 -31.40 -1.54
C THR A 228 -65.59 -30.66 -2.55
N GLU A 229 -64.53 -30.03 -2.15
CA GLU A 229 -63.59 -29.35 -3.06
C GLU A 229 -62.17 -29.21 -2.40
N SER A 230 -61.15 -29.70 -3.10
CA SER A 230 -59.76 -29.47 -2.74
C SER A 230 -59.08 -28.71 -3.86
N ARG A 231 -58.72 -27.44 -3.61
CA ARG A 231 -58.11 -26.56 -4.60
C ARG A 231 -56.83 -26.01 -4.04
N ASP A 232 -55.72 -26.38 -4.67
CA ASP A 232 -54.42 -25.81 -4.40
C ASP A 232 -54.19 -24.64 -5.38
N MET A 233 -54.16 -23.41 -4.90
CA MET A 233 -53.87 -22.22 -5.73
C MET A 233 -52.47 -21.69 -5.39
N PHE A 234 -51.53 -21.92 -6.31
CA PHE A 234 -50.24 -21.27 -6.27
C PHE A 234 -50.35 -19.80 -6.66
N LEU A 235 -50.09 -18.88 -5.70
CA LEU A 235 -49.95 -17.46 -5.95
C LEU A 235 -48.49 -17.16 -6.29
N TYR A 236 -48.28 -16.59 -7.47
CA TYR A 236 -46.93 -16.28 -7.98
C TYR A 236 -46.14 -15.36 -7.04
N HIS A 237 -44.84 -15.55 -7.02
CA HIS A 237 -43.93 -14.68 -6.31
C HIS A 237 -43.20 -13.79 -7.30
N THR A 238 -43.32 -12.47 -7.13
CA THR A 238 -42.60 -11.49 -7.97
C THR A 238 -41.36 -11.03 -7.22
N VAL A 239 -40.17 -11.31 -7.78
CA VAL A 239 -38.90 -10.79 -7.28
C VAL A 239 -38.49 -9.62 -8.15
N THR A 240 -38.54 -8.41 -7.59
CA THR A 240 -38.02 -7.21 -8.26
C THR A 240 -36.55 -7.07 -7.87
N ARG A 241 -35.66 -7.12 -8.87
CA ARG A 241 -34.23 -6.92 -8.68
C ARG A 241 -33.91 -5.49 -9.06
N THR A 242 -33.48 -4.68 -8.08
CA THR A 242 -32.95 -3.33 -8.31
C THR A 242 -31.43 -3.43 -8.38
N GLU A 243 -30.83 -3.05 -9.49
CA GLU A 243 -29.39 -2.93 -9.60
C GLU A 243 -28.90 -1.82 -8.68
N LYS A 244 -27.86 -2.12 -7.92
CA LYS A 244 -27.15 -1.13 -7.10
C LYS A 244 -26.36 -0.22 -8.05
N PRO A 245 -26.50 1.11 -7.97
CA PRO A 245 -25.70 2.01 -8.79
C PRO A 245 -24.21 1.75 -8.55
N GLU A 246 -23.47 1.55 -9.63
CA GLU A 246 -22.01 1.51 -9.59
C GLU A 246 -21.51 2.90 -9.17
N SER A 247 -20.66 2.93 -8.16
CA SER A 247 -19.91 4.13 -7.83
C SER A 247 -18.82 4.30 -8.90
N ASP A 248 -18.90 5.36 -9.68
CA ASP A 248 -17.80 5.80 -10.55
C ASP A 248 -16.59 6.14 -9.66
N SER A 249 -15.73 5.16 -9.43
CA SER A 249 -14.40 5.40 -8.91
C SER A 249 -13.52 5.74 -10.11
N SER A 250 -13.11 7.00 -10.23
CA SER A 250 -12.10 7.39 -11.21
C SER A 250 -10.83 6.57 -10.92
N SER A 251 -10.41 5.76 -11.90
CA SER A 251 -9.15 5.02 -11.84
C SER A 251 -8.04 5.90 -12.42
N GLY A 252 -6.83 5.80 -11.86
CA GLY A 252 -5.67 6.54 -12.33
C GLY A 252 -5.03 7.43 -11.26
N SER A 253 -4.17 8.32 -11.69
CA SER A 253 -3.47 9.28 -10.85
C SER A 253 -3.94 10.71 -11.14
N SER A 254 -4.30 11.44 -10.11
CA SER A 254 -4.49 12.89 -10.21
C SER A 254 -3.14 13.60 -10.28
N THR A 255 -3.07 14.65 -11.09
CA THR A 255 -1.85 15.44 -11.25
C THR A 255 -2.12 16.92 -11.05
N HIS A 256 -1.10 17.64 -10.55
CA HIS A 256 -1.09 19.08 -10.42
C HIS A 256 0.27 19.64 -10.88
N THR A 257 0.35 20.95 -11.04
CA THR A 257 1.59 21.62 -11.46
C THR A 257 2.12 22.44 -10.30
N SER A 258 3.39 22.20 -9.94
CA SER A 258 4.08 22.97 -8.91
C SER A 258 4.34 24.42 -9.33
N SER A 259 4.79 25.24 -8.42
CA SER A 259 5.15 26.65 -8.67
C SER A 259 6.28 26.83 -9.69
N SER A 260 7.13 25.82 -9.88
CA SER A 260 8.21 25.81 -10.88
C SER A 260 7.75 25.33 -12.26
N GLY A 261 6.51 24.84 -12.40
CA GLY A 261 5.97 24.30 -13.66
C GLY A 261 6.17 22.81 -13.85
N THR A 262 6.72 22.09 -12.86
CA THR A 262 6.86 20.63 -12.89
C THR A 262 5.52 19.95 -12.58
N THR A 263 5.23 18.85 -13.30
CA THR A 263 4.02 18.07 -13.03
C THR A 263 4.28 17.02 -11.95
N HIS A 264 3.48 17.07 -10.91
CA HIS A 264 3.46 16.11 -9.81
C HIS A 264 2.11 15.41 -9.73
N GLY A 265 2.12 14.18 -9.21
CA GLY A 265 0.96 13.50 -8.68
C GLY A 265 1.15 13.33 -7.18
N GLY A 266 0.14 12.81 -6.49
CA GLY A 266 0.32 12.52 -5.08
C GLY A 266 -0.98 12.47 -4.30
N GLY A 267 -0.85 12.11 -3.04
CA GLY A 267 -1.93 12.06 -2.07
C GLY A 267 -1.39 12.05 -0.66
N GLY A 268 -2.23 12.42 0.29
CA GLY A 268 -1.82 12.53 1.68
C GLY A 268 -2.99 12.42 2.66
N GLY A 269 -2.68 12.49 3.95
CA GLY A 269 -3.65 12.42 5.03
C GLY A 269 -3.04 12.69 6.39
N LYS A 270 -3.83 12.50 7.44
CA LYS A 270 -3.40 12.62 8.84
C LYS A 270 -3.14 11.26 9.47
N PHE A 271 -2.26 11.25 10.46
CA PHE A 271 -1.90 10.07 11.23
C PHE A 271 -2.04 10.28 12.74
#